data_4c28e3f961595042755e53009470b8a9
#
_entry.id   4c28e3f961595042755e53009470b8a9
#
_cell.length_a   1.000
_cell.length_b   1.000
_cell.length_c   1.000
_cell.angle_alpha   90.00
_cell.angle_beta   90.00
_cell.angle_gamma   90.00
#
_symmetry.space_group_name_H-M   'P 1'
#
loop_
_entity.id
_entity.type
_entity.pdbx_description
1 polymer ?
#
loop_
_entity_poly.entity_id
_entity_poly.type
_entity_poly.pdbx_seq_one_letter_code
_entity_poly.pdbx_strand_id
1 'polypeptide(L)'
;MNNENTSSLEVSILSTFLYKSFLLIGGINILLKVNKADIIISSIVGFLLGAIVLFSFTKISKILPEYNIFEKIDHLFSKNISKIIKILLIIPVLIFCSYSLYSLSLFVQFALLSNVDILPISILIMSSVYYVSKKGINTLTKTSLICFLIFIILEVISIMFSLTNVNSLKILPLFESNLQQTLYSSFIYIILIISPLFLLLIIPKSKINHNEKLTKYIKIFYIISGLYIFFNFILVLSIIDSKLLLLVNYPQLFILSKISLLNFFDRMENILVFKLIFDSFFLISLSIIYISSGLFTLIKRKFFYKYTQIIIMLIVLLISNLFNIEFLLIPSLIMFILVNTFILLFYKLC
;
A
#
# COMPACT_ATOMS: atom_id res chain seq x y z
N MET A 1 2.62 28.13 -5.68
CA MET A 1 3.01 26.79 -5.20
C MET A 1 4.48 26.87 -4.87
N ASN A 2 4.85 26.76 -3.59
CA ASN A 2 6.25 26.82 -3.18
C ASN A 2 7.04 25.72 -3.87
N ASN A 3 8.13 26.09 -4.54
CA ASN A 3 9.07 25.20 -5.22
C ASN A 3 9.95 24.41 -4.24
N GLU A 4 9.37 23.91 -3.16
CA GLU A 4 10.10 23.05 -2.26
C GLU A 4 10.23 21.67 -2.90
N ASN A 5 11.45 21.29 -3.24
CA ASN A 5 11.76 19.97 -3.76
C ASN A 5 11.68 18.93 -2.61
N THR A 6 11.10 17.79 -2.90
CA THR A 6 11.11 16.64 -1.97
C THR A 6 12.49 15.99 -1.94
N SER A 7 12.93 15.49 -0.79
CA SER A 7 14.18 14.73 -0.73
C SER A 7 13.98 13.28 -1.18
N SER A 8 15.03 12.66 -1.73
CA SER A 8 15.00 11.25 -2.14
C SER A 8 14.74 10.31 -0.95
N LEU A 9 15.16 10.71 0.25
CA LEU A 9 14.93 9.95 1.47
C LEU A 9 13.46 9.99 1.89
N GLU A 10 12.81 11.17 1.87
CA GLU A 10 11.37 11.30 2.18
C GLU A 10 10.49 10.48 1.24
N VAL A 11 10.76 10.51 -0.07
CA VAL A 11 10.03 9.70 -1.05
C VAL A 11 10.22 8.21 -0.80
N SER A 12 11.42 7.80 -0.41
CA SER A 12 11.73 6.39 -0.13
C SER A 12 11.11 5.93 1.18
N ILE A 13 11.03 6.78 2.19
CA ILE A 13 10.29 6.49 3.43
C ILE A 13 8.79 6.34 3.14
N LEU A 14 8.21 7.22 2.32
CA LEU A 14 6.83 7.08 1.89
C LEU A 14 6.59 5.71 1.24
N SER A 15 7.56 5.18 0.45
CA SER A 15 7.43 3.86 -0.16
C SER A 15 7.31 2.72 0.86
N THR A 16 7.84 2.86 2.09
CA THR A 16 7.70 1.80 3.13
C THR A 16 6.25 1.61 3.56
N PHE A 17 5.49 2.70 3.68
CA PHE A 17 4.07 2.63 4.00
C PHE A 17 3.29 1.99 2.85
N LEU A 18 3.65 2.31 1.60
CA LEU A 18 3.01 1.73 0.41
C LEU A 18 3.24 0.22 0.29
N TYR A 19 4.45 -0.28 0.55
CA TYR A 19 4.77 -1.71 0.48
C TYR A 19 3.95 -2.54 1.47
N LYS A 20 3.57 -1.99 2.62
CA LYS A 20 2.88 -2.71 3.69
C LYS A 20 1.35 -2.57 3.63
N SER A 21 0.84 -1.53 2.98
CA SER A 21 -0.54 -1.07 3.09
C SER A 21 -1.59 -2.14 2.80
N PHE A 22 -1.45 -2.94 1.75
CA PHE A 22 -2.42 -3.99 1.43
C PHE A 22 -2.20 -5.29 2.20
N LEU A 23 -0.94 -5.62 2.50
CA LEU A 23 -0.63 -6.87 3.18
C LEU A 23 -1.17 -6.89 4.60
N LEU A 24 -0.99 -5.81 5.35
CA LEU A 24 -1.31 -5.81 6.78
C LEU A 24 -2.81 -5.67 7.04
N ILE A 25 -3.59 -5.05 6.15
CA ILE A 25 -5.03 -4.83 6.38
C ILE A 25 -5.90 -6.04 5.97
N GLY A 26 -5.51 -6.78 4.95
CA GLY A 26 -6.31 -7.92 4.49
C GLY A 26 -5.53 -8.92 3.64
N GLY A 27 -4.38 -8.52 3.11
CA GLY A 27 -3.57 -9.36 2.24
C GLY A 27 -3.03 -10.62 2.92
N ILE A 28 -2.71 -10.54 4.21
CA ILE A 28 -2.33 -11.72 5.01
C ILE A 28 -3.40 -12.81 4.92
N ASN A 29 -4.68 -12.45 5.11
CA ASN A 29 -5.77 -13.43 5.06
C ASN A 29 -5.94 -14.06 3.68
N ILE A 30 -5.75 -13.27 2.62
CA ILE A 30 -5.80 -13.78 1.25
C ILE A 30 -4.69 -14.82 1.04
N LEU A 31 -3.47 -14.52 1.48
CA LEU A 31 -2.33 -15.42 1.35
C LEU A 31 -2.46 -16.67 2.23
N LEU A 32 -2.95 -16.55 3.46
CA LEU A 32 -3.19 -17.67 4.37
C LEU A 32 -4.25 -18.62 3.85
N LYS A 33 -5.34 -18.13 3.24
CA LYS A 33 -6.37 -18.96 2.62
C LYS A 33 -5.83 -19.80 1.47
N VAL A 34 -4.81 -19.30 0.75
CA VAL A 34 -4.21 -20.00 -0.39
C VAL A 34 -3.15 -21.01 0.06
N ASN A 35 -2.28 -20.62 1.00
CA ASN A 35 -1.02 -21.33 1.23
C ASN A 35 -0.76 -21.70 2.70
N LYS A 36 -1.69 -21.41 3.62
CA LYS A 36 -1.57 -21.72 5.05
C LYS A 36 -0.19 -21.32 5.63
N ALA A 37 0.50 -22.27 6.32
CA ALA A 37 1.83 -22.02 6.90
C ALA A 37 2.92 -21.75 5.85
N ASP A 38 2.78 -22.25 4.62
CA ASP A 38 3.75 -22.05 3.54
C ASP A 38 3.74 -20.61 2.95
N ILE A 39 2.96 -19.70 3.56
CA ILE A 39 3.05 -18.26 3.28
C ILE A 39 4.49 -17.73 3.48
N ILE A 40 5.27 -18.33 4.38
CA ILE A 40 6.69 -18.00 4.57
C ILE A 40 7.46 -18.24 3.28
N ILE A 41 7.29 -19.41 2.68
CA ILE A 41 7.99 -19.82 1.45
C ILE A 41 7.55 -18.93 0.28
N SER A 42 6.23 -18.76 0.12
CA SER A 42 5.69 -17.93 -0.95
C SER A 42 6.07 -16.46 -0.81
N SER A 43 6.25 -15.96 0.42
CA SER A 43 6.73 -14.58 0.65
C SER A 43 8.21 -14.40 0.24
N ILE A 44 9.07 -15.38 0.49
CA ILE A 44 10.47 -15.35 0.05
C ILE A 44 10.54 -15.36 -1.48
N VAL A 45 9.84 -16.30 -2.12
CA VAL A 45 9.79 -16.38 -3.59
C VAL A 45 9.20 -15.11 -4.19
N GLY A 46 8.09 -14.63 -3.64
CA GLY A 46 7.43 -13.39 -4.06
C GLY A 46 8.32 -12.16 -3.88
N PHE A 47 9.07 -12.07 -2.78
CA PHE A 47 10.03 -10.99 -2.55
C PHE A 47 11.16 -10.98 -3.59
N LEU A 48 11.75 -12.13 -3.89
CA LEU A 48 12.82 -12.25 -4.89
C LEU A 48 12.31 -11.90 -6.30
N LEU A 49 11.18 -12.45 -6.72
CA LEU A 49 10.56 -12.14 -8.01
C LEU A 49 10.07 -10.69 -8.09
N GLY A 50 9.59 -10.15 -6.98
CA GLY A 50 9.17 -8.77 -6.88
C GLY A 50 10.27 -7.76 -7.17
N ALA A 51 11.55 -8.10 -6.88
CA ALA A 51 12.67 -7.26 -7.22
C ALA A 51 12.79 -7.03 -8.76
N ILE A 52 12.31 -7.96 -9.59
CA ILE A 52 12.26 -7.81 -11.05
C ILE A 52 11.24 -6.74 -11.44
N VAL A 53 10.06 -6.76 -10.81
CA VAL A 53 9.02 -5.75 -11.06
C VAL A 53 9.44 -4.37 -10.54
N LEU A 54 10.15 -4.32 -9.41
CA LEU A 54 10.76 -3.10 -8.90
C LEU A 54 11.76 -2.46 -9.89
N PHE A 55 12.48 -3.29 -10.64
CA PHE A 55 13.37 -2.81 -11.69
C PHE A 55 12.60 -2.09 -12.81
N SER A 56 11.39 -2.55 -13.16
CA SER A 56 10.52 -1.86 -14.11
C SER A 56 10.13 -0.47 -13.61
N PHE A 57 9.73 -0.34 -12.35
CA PHE A 57 9.48 0.96 -11.73
C PHE A 57 10.68 1.92 -11.86
N THR A 58 11.89 1.45 -11.52
CA THR A 58 13.09 2.28 -11.57
C THR A 58 13.45 2.70 -12.99
N LYS A 59 13.17 1.88 -14.01
CA LYS A 59 13.35 2.24 -15.42
C LYS A 59 12.33 3.30 -15.85
N ILE A 60 11.04 3.11 -15.56
CA ILE A 60 9.99 4.08 -15.91
C ILE A 60 10.27 5.45 -15.28
N SER A 61 10.75 5.48 -14.03
CA SER A 61 11.09 6.73 -13.36
C SER A 61 12.21 7.51 -14.06
N LYS A 62 13.10 6.85 -14.81
CA LYS A 62 14.20 7.45 -15.56
C LYS A 62 13.79 7.98 -16.94
N ILE A 63 12.71 7.47 -17.51
CA ILE A 63 12.16 7.94 -18.78
C ILE A 63 11.61 9.35 -18.55
N LEU A 64 12.00 10.33 -19.39
CA LEU A 64 11.53 11.71 -19.32
C LEU A 64 11.44 12.23 -17.87
N PRO A 65 12.57 12.42 -17.18
CA PRO A 65 12.62 12.66 -15.73
C PRO A 65 11.93 13.94 -15.28
N GLU A 66 11.70 14.88 -16.19
CA GLU A 66 11.04 16.17 -15.94
C GLU A 66 9.53 16.06 -15.80
N TYR A 67 8.93 14.97 -16.30
CA TYR A 67 7.49 14.78 -16.40
C TYR A 67 6.98 13.75 -15.40
N ASN A 68 5.74 13.96 -14.91
CA ASN A 68 5.00 12.95 -14.17
C ASN A 68 4.48 11.85 -15.12
N ILE A 69 3.95 10.75 -14.59
CA ILE A 69 3.52 9.60 -15.41
C ILE A 69 2.48 9.98 -16.47
N PHE A 70 1.53 10.87 -16.16
CA PHE A 70 0.49 11.26 -17.10
C PHE A 70 1.03 12.17 -18.21
N GLU A 71 1.98 13.03 -17.90
CA GLU A 71 2.68 13.86 -18.88
C GLU A 71 3.59 13.00 -19.78
N LYS A 72 4.30 12.01 -19.21
CA LYS A 72 5.08 11.02 -19.99
C LYS A 72 4.21 10.32 -21.04
N ILE A 73 3.00 9.91 -20.67
CA ILE A 73 2.04 9.28 -21.58
C ILE A 73 1.66 10.23 -22.71
N ASP A 74 1.47 11.53 -22.42
CA ASP A 74 1.16 12.52 -23.46
C ASP A 74 2.31 12.72 -24.46
N HIS A 75 3.56 12.57 -23.99
CA HIS A 75 4.73 12.68 -24.86
C HIS A 75 5.03 11.41 -25.67
N LEU A 76 4.69 10.23 -25.13
CA LEU A 76 5.02 8.94 -25.77
C LEU A 76 3.95 8.46 -26.75
N PHE A 77 2.69 8.81 -26.53
CA PHE A 77 1.56 8.27 -27.26
C PHE A 77 0.75 9.35 -27.99
N SER A 78 0.08 8.97 -29.08
CA SER A 78 -0.87 9.82 -29.75
C SER A 78 -2.01 10.25 -28.81
N LYS A 79 -2.64 11.40 -29.07
CA LYS A 79 -3.67 12.03 -28.21
C LYS A 79 -4.81 11.08 -27.79
N ASN A 80 -5.26 10.19 -28.69
CA ASN A 80 -6.36 9.26 -28.39
C ASN A 80 -5.89 8.09 -27.54
N ILE A 81 -4.73 7.52 -27.85
CA ILE A 81 -4.14 6.42 -27.08
C ILE A 81 -3.74 6.90 -25.68
N SER A 82 -3.18 8.10 -25.57
CA SER A 82 -2.86 8.74 -24.28
C SER A 82 -4.07 8.82 -23.35
N LYS A 83 -5.24 9.25 -23.87
CA LYS A 83 -6.47 9.30 -23.07
C LYS A 83 -6.89 7.92 -22.55
N ILE A 84 -6.85 6.90 -23.40
CA ILE A 84 -7.21 5.53 -23.03
C ILE A 84 -6.29 5.00 -21.93
N ILE A 85 -4.98 5.13 -22.10
CA ILE A 85 -3.99 4.68 -21.11
C ILE A 85 -4.18 5.39 -19.77
N LYS A 86 -4.44 6.70 -19.76
CA LYS A 86 -4.71 7.45 -18.53
C LYS A 86 -5.95 6.93 -17.79
N ILE A 87 -7.04 6.64 -18.52
CA ILE A 87 -8.26 6.07 -17.94
C ILE A 87 -7.96 4.69 -17.36
N LEU A 88 -7.21 3.85 -18.10
CA LEU A 88 -6.78 2.52 -17.65
C LEU A 88 -5.86 2.56 -16.42
N LEU A 89 -5.19 3.67 -16.12
CA LEU A 89 -4.44 3.89 -14.89
C LEU A 89 -5.32 4.43 -13.76
N ILE A 90 -6.27 5.31 -14.04
CA ILE A 90 -7.10 5.97 -13.02
C ILE A 90 -8.11 4.99 -12.41
N ILE A 91 -8.77 4.16 -13.23
CA ILE A 91 -9.81 3.23 -12.76
C ILE A 91 -9.28 2.25 -11.71
N PRO A 92 -8.17 1.52 -11.93
CA PRO A 92 -7.62 0.63 -10.91
C PRO A 92 -7.25 1.35 -9.61
N VAL A 93 -6.66 2.54 -9.71
CA VAL A 93 -6.29 3.34 -8.53
C VAL A 93 -7.54 3.75 -7.73
N LEU A 94 -8.64 4.05 -8.41
CA LEU A 94 -9.91 4.36 -7.77
C LEU A 94 -10.46 3.15 -6.99
N ILE A 95 -10.39 1.96 -7.59
CA ILE A 95 -10.87 0.71 -6.98
C ILE A 95 -10.05 0.37 -5.73
N PHE A 96 -8.73 0.31 -5.84
CA PHE A 96 -7.91 -0.08 -4.69
C PHE A 96 -7.84 1.01 -3.60
N CYS A 97 -8.00 2.29 -3.95
CA CYS A 97 -8.16 3.37 -2.99
C CYS A 97 -9.46 3.19 -2.16
N SER A 98 -10.58 2.87 -2.83
CA SER A 98 -11.86 2.59 -2.17
C SER A 98 -11.80 1.35 -1.29
N TYR A 99 -11.12 0.29 -1.76
CA TYR A 99 -10.88 -0.90 -0.96
C TYR A 99 -10.05 -0.59 0.30
N SER A 100 -8.99 0.21 0.16
CA SER A 100 -8.15 0.58 1.31
C SER A 100 -8.92 1.38 2.35
N LEU A 101 -9.81 2.29 1.92
CA LEU A 101 -10.69 3.04 2.81
C LEU A 101 -11.68 2.11 3.53
N TYR A 102 -12.35 1.24 2.79
CA TYR A 102 -13.30 0.27 3.34
C TYR A 102 -12.64 -0.64 4.37
N SER A 103 -11.52 -1.27 4.01
CA SER A 103 -10.80 -2.20 4.88
C SER A 103 -10.26 -1.54 6.14
N LEU A 104 -9.76 -0.29 6.02
CA LEU A 104 -9.33 0.47 7.19
C LEU A 104 -10.52 0.82 8.08
N SER A 105 -11.63 1.26 7.52
CA SER A 105 -12.83 1.62 8.29
C SER A 105 -13.42 0.41 9.02
N LEU A 106 -13.49 -0.76 8.35
CA LEU A 106 -13.88 -2.03 8.97
C LEU A 106 -12.94 -2.41 10.12
N PHE A 107 -11.64 -2.27 9.90
CA PHE A 107 -10.65 -2.59 10.92
C PHE A 107 -10.79 -1.68 12.15
N VAL A 108 -10.94 -0.37 11.95
CA VAL A 108 -11.14 0.60 13.04
C VAL A 108 -12.46 0.34 13.78
N GLN A 109 -13.52 0.01 13.04
CA GLN A 109 -14.79 -0.39 13.64
C GLN A 109 -14.60 -1.62 14.53
N PHE A 110 -13.97 -2.66 14.01
CA PHE A 110 -13.76 -3.91 14.74
C PHE A 110 -12.88 -3.74 15.98
N ALA A 111 -11.81 -2.94 15.87
CA ALA A 111 -10.79 -2.81 16.92
C ALA A 111 -11.13 -1.77 18.00
N LEU A 112 -11.75 -0.65 17.62
CA LEU A 112 -11.93 0.51 18.52
C LEU A 112 -13.38 0.93 18.71
N LEU A 113 -14.20 0.87 17.66
CA LEU A 113 -15.51 1.53 17.60
C LEU A 113 -16.62 0.55 17.21
N SER A 114 -16.73 -0.58 17.91
CA SER A 114 -17.67 -1.67 17.59
C SER A 114 -19.14 -1.24 17.46
N ASN A 115 -19.53 -0.13 18.10
CA ASN A 115 -20.90 0.38 18.10
C ASN A 115 -21.16 1.50 17.08
N VAL A 116 -20.16 1.84 16.25
CA VAL A 116 -20.27 2.91 15.24
C VAL A 116 -20.30 2.32 13.86
N ASP A 117 -21.19 2.81 13.00
CA ASP A 117 -21.25 2.38 11.59
C ASP A 117 -19.96 2.74 10.83
N ILE A 118 -19.71 2.02 9.73
CA ILE A 118 -18.51 2.20 8.89
C ILE A 118 -18.48 3.58 8.25
N LEU A 119 -19.64 4.13 7.86
CA LEU A 119 -19.74 5.38 7.10
C LEU A 119 -19.19 6.59 7.87
N PRO A 120 -19.54 6.86 9.15
CA PRO A 120 -18.94 7.92 9.93
C PRO A 120 -17.41 7.80 10.06
N ILE A 121 -16.91 6.57 10.25
CA ILE A 121 -15.47 6.30 10.36
C ILE A 121 -14.78 6.63 9.04
N SER A 122 -15.34 6.20 7.91
CA SER A 122 -14.78 6.48 6.58
C SER A 122 -14.77 7.98 6.26
N ILE A 123 -15.79 8.75 6.67
CA ILE A 123 -15.84 10.20 6.51
C ILE A 123 -14.74 10.88 7.33
N LEU A 124 -14.51 10.44 8.56
CA LEU A 124 -13.47 10.98 9.43
C LEU A 124 -12.07 10.74 8.84
N ILE A 125 -11.80 9.51 8.37
CA ILE A 125 -10.55 9.18 7.68
C ILE A 125 -10.38 10.07 6.44
N MET A 126 -11.42 10.19 5.61
CA MET A 126 -11.38 10.99 4.38
C MET A 126 -11.17 12.48 4.65
N SER A 127 -11.68 13.02 5.74
CA SER A 127 -11.46 14.43 6.10
C SER A 127 -9.98 14.73 6.36
N SER A 128 -9.28 13.85 7.06
CA SER A 128 -7.83 13.96 7.31
C SER A 128 -7.02 13.77 6.02
N VAL A 129 -7.39 12.81 5.18
CA VAL A 129 -6.81 12.57 3.86
C VAL A 129 -6.97 13.81 2.96
N TYR A 130 -8.15 14.44 2.98
CA TYR A 130 -8.40 15.68 2.22
C TYR A 130 -7.43 16.79 2.59
N TYR A 131 -7.28 17.02 3.88
CA TYR A 131 -6.40 18.07 4.37
C TYR A 131 -4.97 17.93 3.86
N VAL A 132 -4.42 16.71 3.87
CA VAL A 132 -3.04 16.47 3.42
C VAL A 132 -2.94 16.44 1.89
N SER A 133 -3.87 15.79 1.20
CA SER A 133 -3.87 15.73 -0.26
C SER A 133 -4.00 17.12 -0.91
N LYS A 134 -4.79 18.02 -0.29
CA LYS A 134 -4.92 19.41 -0.73
C LYS A 134 -3.61 20.20 -0.61
N LYS A 135 -2.78 19.92 0.39
CA LYS A 135 -1.46 20.54 0.55
C LYS A 135 -0.43 19.99 -0.44
N GLY A 136 -0.68 18.82 -1.04
CA GLY A 136 0.12 18.24 -2.11
C GLY A 136 1.22 17.29 -1.62
N ILE A 137 2.01 16.80 -2.59
CA ILE A 137 3.00 15.73 -2.41
C ILE A 137 4.08 16.09 -1.39
N ASN A 138 4.58 17.33 -1.40
CA ASN A 138 5.65 17.76 -0.50
C ASN A 138 5.24 17.65 0.98
N THR A 139 4.00 18.00 1.29
CA THR A 139 3.48 17.84 2.65
C THR A 139 3.35 16.36 3.00
N LEU A 140 2.85 15.53 2.06
CA LEU A 140 2.69 14.10 2.25
C LEU A 140 4.04 13.41 2.53
N THR A 141 5.09 13.74 1.80
CA THR A 141 6.43 13.14 2.00
C THR A 141 7.07 13.60 3.31
N LYS A 142 6.92 14.86 3.69
CA LYS A 142 7.42 15.36 4.99
C LYS A 142 6.67 14.74 6.17
N THR A 143 5.34 14.60 6.08
CA THR A 143 4.56 13.93 7.12
C THR A 143 4.91 12.46 7.24
N SER A 144 5.22 11.77 6.13
CA SER A 144 5.64 10.37 6.17
C SER A 144 6.94 10.16 6.96
N LEU A 145 7.87 11.11 6.93
CA LEU A 145 9.10 11.05 7.71
C LEU A 145 8.81 11.08 9.22
N ILE A 146 7.93 12.00 9.66
CA ILE A 146 7.56 12.11 11.08
C ILE A 146 6.81 10.85 11.53
N CYS A 147 5.83 10.40 10.73
CA CYS A 147 5.08 9.19 11.05
C CYS A 147 5.95 7.93 11.04
N PHE A 148 7.02 7.90 10.23
CA PHE A 148 7.97 6.79 10.21
C PHE A 148 8.77 6.66 11.50
N LEU A 149 9.16 7.76 12.12
CA LEU A 149 9.83 7.73 13.42
C LEU A 149 8.90 7.18 14.51
N ILE A 150 7.64 7.63 14.52
CA ILE A 150 6.62 7.10 15.44
C ILE A 150 6.38 5.61 15.16
N PHE A 151 6.27 5.22 13.88
CA PHE A 151 6.07 3.85 13.46
C PHE A 151 7.17 2.92 13.98
N ILE A 152 8.45 3.32 13.89
CA ILE A 152 9.58 2.51 14.40
C ILE A 152 9.43 2.27 15.91
N ILE A 153 9.08 3.29 16.69
CA ILE A 153 8.88 3.15 18.13
C ILE A 153 7.75 2.16 18.43
N LEU A 154 6.60 2.31 17.78
CA LEU A 154 5.46 1.42 17.93
C LEU A 154 5.79 -0.02 17.52
N GLU A 155 6.63 -0.18 16.49
CA GLU A 155 7.06 -1.49 16.01
C GLU A 155 7.94 -2.21 17.03
N VAL A 156 8.96 -1.52 17.56
CA VAL A 156 9.83 -2.09 18.57
C VAL A 156 9.02 -2.57 19.79
N ILE A 157 8.09 -1.75 20.25
CA ILE A 157 7.18 -2.11 21.35
C ILE A 157 6.36 -3.34 20.98
N SER A 158 5.72 -3.36 19.84
CA SER A 158 4.86 -4.47 19.40
C SER A 158 5.62 -5.79 19.25
N ILE A 159 6.87 -5.75 18.75
CA ILE A 159 7.73 -6.93 18.65
C ILE A 159 8.13 -7.44 20.03
N MET A 160 8.59 -6.58 20.94
CA MET A 160 8.99 -6.97 22.29
C MET A 160 7.86 -7.73 23.00
N PHE A 161 6.63 -7.24 22.89
CA PHE A 161 5.47 -7.90 23.49
C PHE A 161 5.10 -9.20 22.78
N SER A 162 5.18 -9.26 21.45
CA SER A 162 4.84 -10.47 20.70
C SER A 162 5.81 -11.64 20.98
N LEU A 163 7.10 -11.34 21.22
CA LEU A 163 8.14 -12.34 21.46
C LEU A 163 7.88 -13.18 22.72
N THR A 164 7.14 -12.67 23.69
CA THR A 164 6.82 -13.41 24.94
C THR A 164 5.94 -14.66 24.71
N ASN A 165 5.19 -14.70 23.60
CA ASN A 165 4.23 -15.77 23.29
C ASN A 165 4.63 -16.65 22.10
N VAL A 166 5.88 -16.54 21.65
CA VAL A 166 6.40 -17.29 20.50
C VAL A 166 6.57 -18.78 20.85
N ASN A 167 5.98 -19.65 20.03
CA ASN A 167 6.22 -21.10 20.05
C ASN A 167 6.60 -21.55 18.63
N SER A 168 7.86 -21.85 18.40
CA SER A 168 8.37 -22.24 17.08
C SER A 168 7.76 -23.53 16.52
N LEU A 169 7.25 -24.43 17.38
CA LEU A 169 6.60 -25.68 16.94
C LEU A 169 5.29 -25.43 16.20
N LYS A 170 4.63 -24.30 16.41
CA LYS A 170 3.39 -23.94 15.72
C LYS A 170 3.56 -23.60 14.24
N ILE A 171 4.79 -23.29 13.81
CA ILE A 171 5.09 -23.02 12.40
C ILE A 171 5.01 -24.31 11.58
N LEU A 172 5.23 -25.45 12.18
CA LEU A 172 5.17 -26.74 11.51
C LEU A 172 3.71 -27.25 11.38
N PRO A 173 3.42 -28.01 10.32
CA PRO A 173 4.31 -28.46 9.25
C PRO A 173 4.47 -27.42 8.13
N LEU A 174 5.66 -27.36 7.53
CA LEU A 174 5.96 -26.59 6.31
C LEU A 174 5.97 -27.56 5.11
N PHE A 175 5.86 -27.00 3.89
CA PHE A 175 5.84 -27.74 2.62
C PHE A 175 4.61 -28.63 2.42
N GLU A 176 3.47 -28.25 3.01
CA GLU A 176 2.19 -28.96 2.76
C GLU A 176 1.51 -28.52 1.46
N SER A 177 1.78 -27.32 0.97
CA SER A 177 1.14 -26.78 -0.22
C SER A 177 1.82 -27.23 -1.50
N ASN A 178 1.01 -27.41 -2.53
CA ASN A 178 1.50 -27.74 -3.87
C ASN A 178 2.29 -26.58 -4.50
N LEU A 179 3.22 -26.88 -5.39
CA LEU A 179 4.02 -25.88 -6.13
C LEU A 179 3.12 -24.81 -6.78
N GLN A 180 1.99 -25.19 -7.34
CA GLN A 180 1.04 -24.29 -7.99
C GLN A 180 0.45 -23.27 -6.98
N GLN A 181 0.06 -23.72 -5.78
CA GLN A 181 -0.44 -22.85 -4.72
C GLN A 181 0.64 -21.88 -4.24
N THR A 182 1.87 -22.36 -4.07
CA THR A 182 3.00 -21.54 -3.66
C THR A 182 3.34 -20.47 -4.70
N LEU A 183 3.33 -20.81 -5.98
CA LEU A 183 3.56 -19.84 -7.07
C LEU A 183 2.42 -18.82 -7.16
N TYR A 184 1.17 -19.26 -7.03
CA TYR A 184 0.01 -18.37 -7.05
C TYR A 184 0.03 -17.40 -5.87
N SER A 185 0.32 -17.89 -4.66
CA SER A 185 0.48 -17.06 -3.47
C SER A 185 1.64 -16.07 -3.61
N SER A 186 2.79 -16.51 -4.17
CA SER A 186 3.91 -15.62 -4.46
C SER A 186 3.55 -14.51 -5.45
N PHE A 187 2.75 -14.81 -6.45
CA PHE A 187 2.26 -13.83 -7.42
C PHE A 187 1.33 -12.80 -6.75
N ILE A 188 0.41 -13.24 -5.90
CA ILE A 188 -0.45 -12.33 -5.10
C ILE A 188 0.42 -11.43 -4.20
N TYR A 189 1.43 -12.00 -3.55
CA TYR A 189 2.36 -11.26 -2.70
C TYR A 189 3.05 -10.11 -3.48
N ILE A 190 3.56 -10.40 -4.68
CA ILE A 190 4.19 -9.40 -5.55
C ILE A 190 3.22 -8.25 -5.85
N ILE A 191 2.00 -8.60 -6.23
CA ILE A 191 0.98 -7.64 -6.61
C ILE A 191 0.64 -6.70 -5.44
N LEU A 192 0.43 -7.26 -4.26
CA LEU A 192 0.06 -6.50 -3.07
C LEU A 192 1.16 -5.54 -2.60
N ILE A 193 2.44 -5.93 -2.74
CA ILE A 193 3.57 -5.11 -2.29
C ILE A 193 3.95 -4.05 -3.31
N ILE A 194 4.04 -4.42 -4.59
CA ILE A 194 4.72 -3.56 -5.57
C ILE A 194 3.76 -2.65 -6.31
N SER A 195 2.50 -3.05 -6.51
CA SER A 195 1.57 -2.19 -7.26
C SER A 195 1.41 -0.79 -6.65
N PRO A 196 1.31 -0.59 -5.32
CA PRO A 196 1.17 0.75 -4.77
C PRO A 196 2.39 1.65 -5.02
N LEU A 197 3.56 1.06 -5.21
CA LEU A 197 4.78 1.82 -5.48
C LEU A 197 4.69 2.65 -6.77
N PHE A 198 3.99 2.14 -7.79
CA PHE A 198 3.83 2.86 -9.06
C PHE A 198 3.08 4.19 -8.91
N LEU A 199 2.36 4.42 -7.81
CA LEU A 199 1.78 5.72 -7.50
C LEU A 199 2.85 6.82 -7.36
N LEU A 200 4.07 6.47 -6.92
CA LEU A 200 5.16 7.43 -6.79
C LEU A 200 5.64 8.00 -8.14
N LEU A 201 5.27 7.38 -9.28
CA LEU A 201 5.55 7.92 -10.61
C LEU A 201 4.83 9.25 -10.90
N ILE A 202 3.91 9.66 -10.02
CA ILE A 202 3.31 11.01 -10.07
C ILE A 202 4.34 12.10 -9.75
N ILE A 203 5.44 11.77 -9.05
CA ILE A 203 6.49 12.71 -8.70
C ILE A 203 7.52 12.73 -9.82
N PRO A 204 7.69 13.87 -10.55
CA PRO A 204 8.76 14.02 -11.53
C PRO A 204 10.11 13.82 -10.85
N LYS A 205 10.98 13.02 -11.45
CA LYS A 205 12.28 12.71 -10.86
C LYS A 205 13.18 13.95 -10.73
N SER A 206 13.05 14.91 -11.63
CA SER A 206 13.78 16.19 -11.60
C SER A 206 13.43 17.07 -10.38
N LYS A 207 12.21 16.90 -9.81
CA LYS A 207 11.77 17.65 -8.62
C LYS A 207 12.21 17.00 -7.30
N ILE A 208 12.99 15.92 -7.37
CA ILE A 208 13.50 15.22 -6.20
C ILE A 208 14.96 15.63 -5.98
N ASN A 209 15.25 16.18 -4.80
CA ASN A 209 16.63 16.50 -4.40
C ASN A 209 17.43 15.20 -4.25
N HIS A 210 18.67 15.21 -4.72
CA HIS A 210 19.53 14.02 -4.74
C HIS A 210 18.90 12.82 -5.48
N ASN A 211 18.29 13.09 -6.63
CA ASN A 211 17.54 12.10 -7.42
C ASN A 211 18.38 10.87 -7.83
N GLU A 212 19.71 11.00 -7.86
CA GLU A 212 20.65 9.90 -8.12
C GLU A 212 20.56 8.80 -7.06
N LYS A 213 20.33 9.19 -5.79
CA LYS A 213 20.22 8.27 -4.65
C LYS A 213 18.84 7.63 -4.53
N LEU A 214 17.81 8.17 -5.22
CA LEU A 214 16.43 7.70 -5.12
C LEU A 214 16.31 6.20 -5.38
N THR A 215 16.88 5.72 -6.48
CA THR A 215 16.81 4.29 -6.85
C THR A 215 17.50 3.38 -5.84
N LYS A 216 18.58 3.85 -5.22
CA LYS A 216 19.28 3.13 -4.15
C LYS A 216 18.41 3.07 -2.90
N TYR A 217 17.85 4.19 -2.47
CA TYR A 217 17.02 4.23 -1.27
C TYR A 217 15.73 3.42 -1.41
N ILE A 218 15.01 3.51 -2.55
CA ILE A 218 13.83 2.69 -2.79
C ILE A 218 14.15 1.19 -2.69
N LYS A 219 15.29 0.74 -3.22
CA LYS A 219 15.73 -0.66 -3.08
C LYS A 219 16.03 -1.04 -1.63
N ILE A 220 16.71 -0.16 -0.88
CA ILE A 220 17.01 -0.39 0.54
C ILE A 220 15.70 -0.50 1.33
N PHE A 221 14.77 0.43 1.14
CA PHE A 221 13.49 0.41 1.84
C PHE A 221 12.58 -0.75 1.38
N TYR A 222 12.72 -1.25 0.14
CA TYR A 222 12.09 -2.49 -0.29
C TYR A 222 12.61 -3.69 0.53
N ILE A 223 13.93 -3.80 0.70
CA ILE A 223 14.54 -4.87 1.50
C ILE A 223 14.07 -4.78 2.95
N ILE A 224 14.12 -3.59 3.55
CA ILE A 224 13.68 -3.37 4.93
C ILE A 224 12.20 -3.75 5.10
N SER A 225 11.33 -3.32 4.18
CA SER A 225 9.90 -3.64 4.22
C SER A 225 9.64 -5.13 4.01
N GLY A 226 10.38 -5.78 3.11
CA GLY A 226 10.28 -7.22 2.87
C GLY A 226 10.69 -8.04 4.11
N LEU A 227 11.81 -7.70 4.74
CA LEU A 227 12.26 -8.34 5.99
C LEU A 227 11.24 -8.12 7.11
N TYR A 228 10.69 -6.92 7.22
CA TYR A 228 9.64 -6.60 8.19
C TYR A 228 8.39 -7.48 7.99
N ILE A 229 7.90 -7.60 6.76
CA ILE A 229 6.74 -8.42 6.43
C ILE A 229 7.02 -9.90 6.72
N PHE A 230 8.17 -10.39 6.32
CA PHE A 230 8.60 -11.75 6.57
C PHE A 230 8.64 -12.08 8.07
N PHE A 231 9.22 -11.18 8.87
CA PHE A 231 9.26 -11.32 10.31
C PHE A 231 7.85 -11.34 10.93
N ASN A 232 6.94 -10.48 10.45
CA ASN A 232 5.54 -10.49 10.90
C ASN A 232 4.84 -11.81 10.57
N PHE A 233 5.09 -12.44 9.41
CA PHE A 233 4.53 -13.74 9.09
C PHE A 233 5.03 -14.83 10.04
N ILE A 234 6.32 -14.84 10.36
CA ILE A 234 6.88 -15.77 11.35
C ILE A 234 6.23 -15.57 12.71
N LEU A 235 6.08 -14.33 13.18
CA LEU A 235 5.41 -14.04 14.45
C LEU A 235 3.97 -14.54 14.47
N VAL A 236 3.20 -14.27 13.43
CA VAL A 236 1.80 -14.69 13.33
C VAL A 236 1.70 -16.23 13.40
N LEU A 237 2.51 -16.93 12.63
CA LEU A 237 2.50 -18.40 12.57
C LEU A 237 3.05 -19.06 13.84
N SER A 238 3.98 -18.42 14.54
CA SER A 238 4.54 -18.95 15.78
C SER A 238 3.63 -18.79 17.00
N ILE A 239 2.65 -17.89 16.94
CA ILE A 239 1.78 -17.60 18.08
C ILE A 239 0.40 -18.24 17.89
N ILE A 240 -0.15 -18.24 16.67
CA ILE A 240 -1.48 -18.75 16.37
C ILE A 240 -1.40 -20.08 15.64
N ASP A 241 -2.18 -21.05 16.07
CA ASP A 241 -2.29 -22.35 15.39
C ASP A 241 -2.87 -22.19 13.98
N SER A 242 -2.36 -22.95 13.01
CA SER A 242 -2.75 -22.86 11.58
C SER A 242 -4.27 -23.00 11.35
N LYS A 243 -4.97 -23.81 12.15
CA LYS A 243 -6.43 -23.97 12.09
C LYS A 243 -7.17 -22.70 12.54
N LEU A 244 -6.70 -22.05 13.60
CA LEU A 244 -7.30 -20.81 14.11
C LEU A 244 -7.02 -19.63 13.17
N LEU A 245 -5.87 -19.59 12.50
CA LEU A 245 -5.51 -18.54 11.55
C LEU A 245 -6.53 -18.37 10.43
N LEU A 246 -7.15 -19.45 9.97
CA LEU A 246 -8.16 -19.40 8.90
C LEU A 246 -9.49 -18.79 9.36
N LEU A 247 -9.75 -18.79 10.67
CA LEU A 247 -10.98 -18.26 11.26
C LEU A 247 -10.86 -16.81 11.73
N VAL A 248 -9.64 -16.32 11.91
CA VAL A 248 -9.38 -14.97 12.45
C VAL A 248 -9.25 -13.97 11.31
N ASN A 249 -10.09 -12.94 11.31
CA ASN A 249 -10.04 -11.88 10.28
C ASN A 249 -8.82 -10.99 10.40
N TYR A 250 -8.30 -10.77 11.60
CA TYR A 250 -7.14 -9.91 11.88
C TYR A 250 -6.15 -10.63 12.79
N PRO A 251 -5.28 -11.53 12.25
CA PRO A 251 -4.37 -12.34 13.07
C PRO A 251 -3.46 -11.55 13.97
N GLN A 252 -2.92 -10.44 13.49
CA GLN A 252 -2.03 -9.57 14.26
C GLN A 252 -2.73 -8.90 15.44
N LEU A 253 -3.99 -8.49 15.26
CA LEU A 253 -4.79 -7.92 16.35
C LEU A 253 -5.08 -8.97 17.42
N PHE A 254 -5.41 -10.19 16.99
CA PHE A 254 -5.66 -11.30 17.89
C PHE A 254 -4.42 -11.66 18.75
N ILE A 255 -3.22 -11.56 18.18
CA ILE A 255 -1.97 -11.75 18.93
C ILE A 255 -1.85 -10.70 20.04
N LEU A 256 -1.97 -9.42 19.68
CA LEU A 256 -1.77 -8.33 20.63
C LEU A 256 -2.88 -8.24 21.69
N SER A 257 -4.10 -8.66 21.36
CA SER A 257 -5.22 -8.71 22.35
C SER A 257 -5.05 -9.79 23.42
N LYS A 258 -4.25 -10.85 23.14
CA LYS A 258 -3.96 -11.91 24.13
C LYS A 258 -2.79 -11.58 25.05
N ILE A 259 -2.09 -10.49 24.82
CA ILE A 259 -0.94 -10.08 25.62
C ILE A 259 -1.43 -9.20 26.77
N SER A 260 -1.67 -9.80 27.92
CA SER A 260 -1.85 -9.08 29.19
C SER A 260 -0.55 -9.15 29.97
N LEU A 261 0.22 -8.06 30.00
CA LEU A 261 1.42 -7.95 30.80
C LEU A 261 1.12 -7.14 32.06
N LEU A 262 1.24 -7.81 33.22
CA LEU A 262 1.25 -7.18 34.56
C LEU A 262 -0.04 -6.41 34.93
N ASN A 263 -1.20 -6.72 34.32
CA ASN A 263 -2.46 -5.98 34.54
C ASN A 263 -2.39 -4.47 34.29
N PHE A 264 -1.31 -3.99 33.69
CA PHE A 264 -1.05 -2.55 33.48
C PHE A 264 -1.22 -2.12 32.00
N PHE A 265 -1.12 -3.07 31.07
CA PHE A 265 -1.21 -2.81 29.62
C PHE A 265 -2.30 -3.68 28.97
N ASP A 266 -3.56 -3.35 29.24
CA ASP A 266 -4.70 -4.19 28.83
C ASP A 266 -5.14 -4.01 27.37
N ARG A 267 -4.54 -3.09 26.60
CA ARG A 267 -4.97 -2.79 25.22
C ARG A 267 -3.81 -2.55 24.27
N MET A 268 -2.93 -3.53 24.18
CA MET A 268 -1.78 -3.47 23.26
C MET A 268 -2.17 -3.55 21.78
N GLU A 269 -3.37 -4.05 21.49
CA GLU A 269 -3.95 -4.05 20.14
C GLU A 269 -4.07 -2.64 19.54
N ASN A 270 -4.21 -1.59 20.35
CA ASN A 270 -4.27 -0.21 19.87
C ASN A 270 -3.01 0.23 19.11
N ILE A 271 -1.84 -0.33 19.46
CA ILE A 271 -0.59 -0.06 18.75
C ILE A 271 -0.71 -0.48 17.29
N LEU A 272 -1.29 -1.65 17.03
CA LEU A 272 -1.51 -2.13 15.67
C LEU A 272 -2.47 -1.22 14.89
N VAL A 273 -3.51 -0.73 15.55
CA VAL A 273 -4.48 0.18 14.90
C VAL A 273 -3.78 1.43 14.38
N PHE A 274 -2.93 2.07 15.17
CA PHE A 274 -2.16 3.24 14.72
C PHE A 274 -1.24 2.90 13.54
N LYS A 275 -0.56 1.75 13.57
CA LYS A 275 0.32 1.31 12.48
C LYS A 275 -0.45 1.16 11.16
N LEU A 276 -1.60 0.51 11.19
CA LEU A 276 -2.43 0.29 10.00
C LEU A 276 -3.09 1.59 9.50
N ILE A 277 -3.44 2.49 10.41
CA ILE A 277 -3.93 3.84 10.04
C ILE A 277 -2.86 4.57 9.24
N PHE A 278 -1.59 4.57 9.67
CA PHE A 278 -0.52 5.24 8.92
C PHE A 278 -0.32 4.64 7.53
N ASP A 279 -0.22 3.30 7.42
CA ASP A 279 -0.01 2.63 6.14
C ASP A 279 -1.13 2.97 5.13
N SER A 280 -2.39 2.89 5.56
CA SER A 280 -3.54 3.17 4.68
C SER A 280 -3.71 4.66 4.39
N PHE A 281 -3.48 5.52 5.39
CA PHE A 281 -3.57 6.97 5.21
C PHE A 281 -2.65 7.47 4.10
N PHE A 282 -1.39 7.01 4.06
CA PHE A 282 -0.46 7.40 3.02
C PHE A 282 -0.86 6.83 1.65
N LEU A 283 -1.34 5.59 1.60
CA LEU A 283 -1.83 4.99 0.36
C LEU A 283 -3.03 5.77 -0.20
N ILE A 284 -4.06 6.02 0.61
CA ILE A 284 -5.28 6.73 0.19
C ILE A 284 -4.94 8.16 -0.24
N SER A 285 -4.13 8.88 0.56
CA SER A 285 -3.73 10.26 0.25
C SER A 285 -2.98 10.37 -1.07
N LEU A 286 -2.02 9.48 -1.31
CA LEU A 286 -1.26 9.46 -2.56
C LEU A 286 -2.13 9.05 -3.75
N SER A 287 -3.07 8.11 -3.56
CA SER A 287 -4.02 7.70 -4.59
C SER A 287 -4.92 8.85 -5.03
N ILE A 288 -5.42 9.67 -4.09
CA ILE A 288 -6.23 10.85 -4.41
C ILE A 288 -5.42 11.88 -5.19
N ILE A 289 -4.16 12.13 -4.80
CA ILE A 289 -3.26 13.02 -5.54
C ILE A 289 -3.01 12.46 -6.95
N TYR A 290 -2.80 11.16 -7.09
CA TYR A 290 -2.59 10.50 -8.37
C TYR A 290 -3.81 10.65 -9.30
N ILE A 291 -5.00 10.30 -8.82
CA ILE A 291 -6.25 10.41 -9.59
C ILE A 291 -6.52 11.85 -9.98
N SER A 292 -6.38 12.81 -9.05
CA SER A 292 -6.62 14.23 -9.32
C SER A 292 -5.69 14.80 -10.39
N SER A 293 -4.42 14.40 -10.38
CA SER A 293 -3.45 14.78 -11.40
C SER A 293 -3.78 14.15 -12.75
N GLY A 294 -4.19 12.88 -12.78
CA GLY A 294 -4.62 12.21 -14.00
C GLY A 294 -5.85 12.88 -14.64
N LEU A 295 -6.88 13.16 -13.84
CA LEU A 295 -8.08 13.86 -14.32
C LEU A 295 -7.77 15.27 -14.81
N PHE A 296 -6.86 15.99 -14.15
CA PHE A 296 -6.43 17.32 -14.60
C PHE A 296 -5.80 17.28 -16.00
N THR A 297 -4.94 16.30 -16.27
CA THR A 297 -4.34 16.14 -17.61
C THR A 297 -5.35 15.71 -18.69
N LEU A 298 -6.44 15.03 -18.32
CA LEU A 298 -7.51 14.63 -19.21
C LEU A 298 -8.44 15.81 -19.57
N ILE A 299 -8.90 16.57 -18.56
CA ILE A 299 -9.97 17.57 -18.71
C ILE A 299 -9.41 18.96 -19.10
N LYS A 300 -8.16 19.27 -18.68
CA LYS A 300 -7.45 20.53 -18.97
C LYS A 300 -8.17 21.83 -18.58
N ARG A 301 -9.24 21.79 -17.77
CA ARG A 301 -10.00 22.97 -17.33
C ARG A 301 -9.58 23.39 -15.92
N LYS A 302 -9.07 24.61 -15.74
CA LYS A 302 -8.61 25.17 -14.45
C LYS A 302 -9.70 25.21 -13.37
N PHE A 303 -10.96 25.43 -13.75
CA PHE A 303 -12.08 25.47 -12.82
C PHE A 303 -12.32 24.13 -12.10
N PHE A 304 -12.14 23.01 -12.79
CA PHE A 304 -12.30 21.67 -12.22
C PHE A 304 -11.22 21.35 -11.17
N TYR A 305 -10.02 21.94 -11.25
CA TYR A 305 -8.92 21.63 -10.35
C TYR A 305 -9.26 21.86 -8.86
N LYS A 306 -10.02 22.90 -8.54
CA LYS A 306 -10.40 23.23 -7.16
C LYS A 306 -11.33 22.19 -6.52
N TYR A 307 -12.20 21.56 -7.32
CA TYR A 307 -13.23 20.65 -6.84
C TYR A 307 -12.95 19.18 -7.15
N THR A 308 -11.94 18.87 -7.99
CA THR A 308 -11.62 17.49 -8.40
C THR A 308 -11.35 16.58 -7.21
N GLN A 309 -10.60 17.04 -6.22
CA GLN A 309 -10.31 16.22 -5.04
C GLN A 309 -11.56 15.89 -4.24
N ILE A 310 -12.46 16.85 -4.04
CA ILE A 310 -13.72 16.61 -3.32
C ILE A 310 -14.60 15.63 -4.09
N ILE A 311 -14.69 15.77 -5.41
CA ILE A 311 -15.48 14.85 -6.26
C ILE A 311 -14.90 13.43 -6.19
N ILE A 312 -13.57 13.28 -6.29
CA ILE A 312 -12.90 11.98 -6.17
C ILE A 312 -13.21 11.35 -4.82
N MET A 313 -13.13 12.12 -3.75
CA MET A 313 -13.41 11.64 -2.40
C MET A 313 -14.84 11.16 -2.23
N LEU A 314 -15.81 11.90 -2.77
CA LEU A 314 -17.20 11.48 -2.76
C LEU A 314 -17.40 10.17 -3.54
N ILE A 315 -16.75 10.03 -4.69
CA ILE A 315 -16.80 8.81 -5.49
C ILE A 315 -16.17 7.63 -4.71
N VAL A 316 -15.01 7.84 -4.08
CA VAL A 316 -14.32 6.83 -3.27
C VAL A 316 -15.18 6.40 -2.08
N LEU A 317 -15.82 7.35 -1.39
CA LEU A 317 -16.76 7.06 -0.29
C LEU A 317 -17.97 6.27 -0.78
N LEU A 318 -18.57 6.63 -1.89
CA LEU A 318 -19.72 5.92 -2.47
C LEU A 318 -19.32 4.48 -2.85
N ILE A 319 -18.21 4.31 -3.55
CA ILE A 319 -17.75 2.99 -3.98
C ILE A 319 -17.41 2.13 -2.76
N SER A 320 -16.73 2.68 -1.74
CA SER A 320 -16.32 1.93 -0.55
C SER A 320 -17.51 1.41 0.28
N ASN A 321 -18.65 2.10 0.27
CA ASN A 321 -19.80 1.72 1.09
C ASN A 321 -20.90 0.96 0.31
N LEU A 322 -20.92 1.04 -1.03
CA LEU A 322 -22.01 0.46 -1.83
C LEU A 322 -21.65 -0.88 -2.51
N PHE A 323 -20.37 -1.18 -2.70
CA PHE A 323 -19.93 -2.33 -3.49
C PHE A 323 -19.06 -3.30 -2.69
N ASN A 324 -19.23 -4.62 -2.94
CA ASN A 324 -18.29 -5.66 -2.49
C ASN A 324 -16.99 -5.57 -3.29
N ILE A 325 -16.09 -4.66 -2.88
CA ILE A 325 -14.89 -4.28 -3.64
C ILE A 325 -13.76 -5.32 -3.49
N GLU A 326 -13.86 -6.22 -2.53
CA GLU A 326 -12.82 -7.21 -2.23
C GLU A 326 -12.43 -8.05 -3.45
N PHE A 327 -13.41 -8.47 -4.26
CA PHE A 327 -13.16 -9.25 -5.48
C PHE A 327 -12.46 -8.45 -6.58
N LEU A 328 -12.57 -7.12 -6.57
CA LEU A 328 -11.98 -6.25 -7.58
C LEU A 328 -10.55 -5.81 -7.24
N LEU A 329 -10.08 -6.04 -6.00
CA LEU A 329 -8.75 -5.61 -5.57
C LEU A 329 -7.65 -6.24 -6.43
N ILE A 330 -7.53 -7.56 -6.45
CA ILE A 330 -6.45 -8.25 -7.16
C ILE A 330 -6.46 -7.94 -8.67
N PRO A 331 -7.61 -8.03 -9.39
CA PRO A 331 -7.66 -7.64 -10.79
C PRO A 331 -7.24 -6.18 -11.03
N SER A 332 -7.64 -5.25 -10.17
CA SER A 332 -7.26 -3.84 -10.32
C SER A 332 -5.76 -3.60 -10.13
N LEU A 333 -5.14 -4.26 -9.16
CA LEU A 333 -3.71 -4.17 -8.94
C LEU A 333 -2.89 -4.79 -10.08
N ILE A 334 -3.35 -5.92 -10.62
CA ILE A 334 -2.75 -6.56 -11.82
C ILE A 334 -2.81 -5.59 -12.99
N MET A 335 -4.00 -5.06 -13.29
CA MET A 335 -4.20 -4.10 -14.38
C MET A 335 -3.27 -2.89 -14.23
N PHE A 336 -3.13 -2.36 -13.03
CA PHE A 336 -2.27 -1.21 -12.76
C PHE A 336 -0.79 -1.49 -13.05
N ILE A 337 -0.27 -2.66 -12.64
CA ILE A 337 1.09 -3.07 -12.96
C ILE A 337 1.26 -3.27 -14.47
N LEU A 338 0.34 -3.98 -15.13
CA LEU A 338 0.43 -4.29 -16.56
C LEU A 338 0.44 -3.03 -17.42
N VAL A 339 -0.40 -2.04 -17.12
CA VAL A 339 -0.42 -0.78 -17.87
C VAL A 339 0.87 0.01 -17.67
N ASN A 340 1.42 0.05 -16.45
CA ASN A 340 2.70 0.71 -16.20
C ASN A 340 3.86 0.00 -16.93
N THR A 341 3.91 -1.35 -16.92
CA THR A 341 4.95 -2.10 -17.62
C THR A 341 4.82 -1.99 -19.13
N PHE A 342 3.60 -1.89 -19.68
CA PHE A 342 3.35 -1.61 -21.09
C PHE A 342 3.99 -0.28 -21.55
N ILE A 343 3.92 0.78 -20.74
CA ILE A 343 4.58 2.05 -21.04
C ILE A 343 6.09 1.87 -21.21
N LEU A 344 6.71 1.04 -20.37
CA LEU A 344 8.14 0.72 -20.47
C LEU A 344 8.50 -0.03 -21.77
N LEU A 345 7.68 -1.03 -22.14
CA LEU A 345 7.91 -1.83 -23.34
C LEU A 345 7.78 -0.97 -24.59
N PHE A 346 6.76 -0.12 -24.63
CA PHE A 346 6.55 0.79 -25.77
C PHE A 346 7.72 1.76 -25.96
N TYR A 347 8.23 2.36 -24.87
CA TYR A 347 9.39 3.26 -24.93
C TYR A 347 10.67 2.58 -25.44
N LYS A 348 10.82 1.28 -25.28
CA LYS A 348 11.98 0.54 -25.82
C LYS A 348 11.85 0.19 -27.30
N LEU A 349 10.62 0.19 -27.83
CA LEU A 349 10.33 -0.14 -29.21
C LEU A 349 10.34 1.10 -30.12
N CYS A 350 10.15 2.28 -29.56
CA CYS A 350 10.31 3.58 -30.23
C CYS A 350 11.72 4.13 -30.05
#